data_1d36548da80bb9df24081fb18468eea0
#
_entry.id   1d36548da80bb9df24081fb18468eea0
#
_cell.length_a   1.000
_cell.length_b   1.000
_cell.length_c   1.000
_cell.angle_alpha   90.00
_cell.angle_beta   90.00
_cell.angle_gamma   90.00
#
_symmetry.space_group_name_H-M   'P 1'
#
loop_
_entity.id
_entity.type
_entity.pdbx_description
1 polymer ?
#
loop_
_entity_poly.entity_id
_entity_poly.type
_entity_poly.pdbx_seq_one_letter_code
_entity_poly.pdbx_strand_id
1 'polypeptide(L)'
;LPDIQEPLFSNLHGEKTPCVIMAAYGNRHYDDTLAQMQYRLEEQGFICIGAIAPVIPHIYSDILGKGRPDEKDIRIIRKFAVEIKKRLETGEQYGFASVKVPGNPLPAPKQMKPVEKSFDRARCTKCQVCVQRCPVNAISQETLQIREDRCLNCMSCVKVCKAGARGYDCSQVADYLEKNYS
;
A
#
# COMPACT_ATOMS: atom_id res chain seq x y z
N LEU A 1 -7.64 2.22 3.85
CA LEU A 1 -6.62 3.14 3.31
C LEU A 1 -6.12 4.04 4.44
N PRO A 2 -4.84 4.43 4.46
CA PRO A 2 -4.36 5.48 5.33
C PRO A 2 -4.99 6.84 4.97
N ASP A 3 -5.41 7.62 5.96
CA ASP A 3 -6.08 8.92 5.76
C ASP A 3 -5.24 9.90 4.92
N ILE A 4 -3.92 9.79 5.00
CA ILE A 4 -2.98 10.61 4.22
C ILE A 4 -3.09 10.40 2.69
N GLN A 5 -3.77 9.36 2.23
CA GLN A 5 -4.01 9.11 0.81
C GLN A 5 -5.29 9.78 0.29
N GLU A 6 -6.11 10.34 1.16
CA GLU A 6 -7.35 11.01 0.80
C GLU A 6 -7.15 12.09 -0.28
N PRO A 7 -6.17 13.02 -0.15
CA PRO A 7 -5.93 14.03 -1.18
C PRO A 7 -5.51 13.47 -2.54
N LEU A 8 -4.99 12.23 -2.58
CA LEU A 8 -4.60 11.59 -3.84
C LEU A 8 -5.83 11.27 -4.69
N PHE A 9 -6.87 10.73 -4.06
CA PHE A 9 -8.11 10.36 -4.77
C PHE A 9 -8.94 11.57 -5.16
N SER A 10 -9.04 12.58 -4.30
CA SER A 10 -9.82 13.78 -4.55
C SER A 10 -9.30 14.65 -5.72
N ASN A 11 -8.03 14.47 -6.10
CA ASN A 11 -7.42 15.16 -7.24
C ASN A 11 -7.51 14.39 -8.56
N LEU A 12 -8.11 13.18 -8.55
CA LEU A 12 -8.35 12.41 -9.77
C LEU A 12 -9.73 12.74 -10.32
N HIS A 13 -9.84 12.82 -11.63
CA HIS A 13 -11.11 13.05 -12.32
C HIS A 13 -11.26 12.05 -13.47
N GLY A 14 -12.37 11.35 -13.50
CA GLY A 14 -12.73 10.41 -14.55
C GLY A 14 -14.06 10.80 -15.20
N GLU A 15 -14.16 10.62 -16.50
CA GLU A 15 -15.40 10.79 -17.29
C GLU A 15 -15.88 9.42 -17.77
N LYS A 16 -16.38 8.60 -16.83
CA LYS A 16 -16.66 7.17 -17.05
C LYS A 16 -15.41 6.38 -17.47
N THR A 17 -14.25 6.86 -17.03
CA THR A 17 -12.95 6.26 -17.36
C THR A 17 -12.81 4.91 -16.67
N PRO A 18 -12.54 3.81 -17.40
CA PRO A 18 -12.32 2.52 -16.77
C PRO A 18 -11.04 2.53 -15.93
N CYS A 19 -11.10 1.94 -14.75
CA CYS A 19 -9.94 1.78 -13.88
C CYS A 19 -9.82 0.36 -13.31
N VAL A 20 -8.61 0.00 -12.91
CA VAL A 20 -8.31 -1.23 -12.19
C VAL A 20 -7.66 -0.85 -10.87
N ILE A 21 -8.13 -1.46 -9.79
CA ILE A 21 -7.60 -1.22 -8.46
C ILE A 21 -6.74 -2.40 -7.98
N MET A 22 -5.64 -2.09 -7.31
CA MET A 22 -4.71 -3.09 -6.80
C MET A 22 -4.30 -2.74 -5.36
N ALA A 23 -4.43 -3.72 -4.45
CA ALA A 23 -3.95 -3.62 -3.08
C ALA A 23 -2.90 -4.70 -2.80
N ALA A 24 -1.61 -4.38 -2.97
CA ALA A 24 -0.54 -5.27 -2.55
C ALA A 24 -0.48 -5.35 -1.02
N TYR A 25 -0.43 -6.55 -0.45
CA TYR A 25 -0.49 -6.74 1.00
C TYR A 25 0.44 -7.86 1.49
N GLY A 26 0.83 -7.75 2.76
CA GLY A 26 1.82 -8.62 3.41
C GLY A 26 1.26 -9.95 3.93
N ASN A 27 0.40 -10.63 3.20
CA ASN A 27 -0.19 -11.95 3.52
C ASN A 27 -1.01 -12.03 4.83
N ARG A 28 -1.29 -10.91 5.50
CA ARG A 28 -2.22 -10.90 6.62
C ARG A 28 -3.67 -10.75 6.12
N HIS A 29 -4.01 -9.60 5.62
CA HIS A 29 -5.30 -9.23 5.01
C HIS A 29 -5.16 -7.84 4.36
N TYR A 30 -5.89 -7.59 3.30
CA TYR A 30 -5.98 -6.24 2.69
C TYR A 30 -7.16 -5.42 3.25
N ASP A 31 -7.88 -5.99 4.24
CA ASP A 31 -9.04 -5.39 4.92
C ASP A 31 -10.07 -4.83 3.88
N ASP A 32 -10.55 -3.62 4.11
CA ASP A 32 -11.51 -2.95 3.23
C ASP A 32 -10.84 -2.09 2.15
N THR A 33 -9.52 -2.21 1.96
CA THR A 33 -8.75 -1.31 1.08
C THR A 33 -9.30 -1.25 -0.34
N LEU A 34 -9.64 -2.40 -0.95
CA LEU A 34 -10.19 -2.41 -2.31
C LEU A 34 -11.57 -1.76 -2.37
N ALA A 35 -12.45 -2.02 -1.39
CA ALA A 35 -13.77 -1.39 -1.34
C ALA A 35 -13.68 0.13 -1.17
N GLN A 36 -12.76 0.61 -0.33
CA GLN A 36 -12.50 2.03 -0.17
C GLN A 36 -11.96 2.67 -1.45
N MET A 37 -10.99 2.02 -2.12
CA MET A 37 -10.44 2.50 -3.39
C MET A 37 -11.52 2.58 -4.46
N GLN A 38 -12.34 1.54 -4.59
CA GLN A 38 -13.46 1.51 -5.53
C GLN A 38 -14.39 2.69 -5.28
N TYR A 39 -14.88 2.84 -4.07
CA TYR A 39 -15.80 3.90 -3.68
C TYR A 39 -15.24 5.30 -4.03
N ARG A 40 -13.98 5.58 -3.62
CA ARG A 40 -13.34 6.88 -3.87
C ARG A 40 -13.17 7.18 -5.36
N LEU A 41 -12.77 6.21 -6.14
CA LEU A 41 -12.56 6.40 -7.58
C LEU A 41 -13.90 6.56 -8.32
N GLU A 42 -14.92 5.81 -7.94
CA GLU A 42 -16.25 5.91 -8.54
C GLU A 42 -16.91 7.26 -8.22
N GLU A 43 -16.69 7.82 -7.00
CA GLU A 43 -17.09 9.20 -6.69
C GLU A 43 -16.40 10.24 -7.58
N GLN A 44 -15.21 9.95 -8.09
CA GLN A 44 -14.47 10.82 -9.03
C GLN A 44 -14.77 10.52 -10.50
N GLY A 45 -15.82 9.74 -10.80
CA GLY A 45 -16.28 9.48 -12.16
C GLY A 45 -15.57 8.34 -12.89
N PHE A 46 -14.78 7.50 -12.18
CA PHE A 46 -14.20 6.28 -12.76
C PHE A 46 -15.18 5.12 -12.71
N ILE A 47 -14.94 4.10 -13.53
CA ILE A 47 -15.66 2.81 -13.51
C ILE A 47 -14.64 1.71 -13.18
N CYS A 48 -14.78 1.08 -12.03
CA CYS A 48 -13.86 0.04 -11.61
C CYS A 48 -14.15 -1.29 -12.33
N ILE A 49 -13.41 -1.59 -13.39
CA ILE A 49 -13.59 -2.78 -14.22
C ILE A 49 -12.83 -4.01 -13.71
N GLY A 50 -12.01 -3.88 -12.68
CA GLY A 50 -11.29 -4.98 -12.07
C GLY A 50 -10.61 -4.62 -10.77
N ALA A 51 -10.44 -5.64 -9.90
CA ALA A 51 -9.78 -5.51 -8.61
C ALA A 51 -8.91 -6.72 -8.33
N ILE A 52 -7.71 -6.52 -7.79
CA ILE A 52 -6.78 -7.60 -7.43
C ILE A 52 -6.00 -7.25 -6.16
N ALA A 53 -5.74 -8.26 -5.32
CA ALA A 53 -4.91 -8.11 -4.11
C ALA A 53 -3.71 -9.06 -4.15
N PRO A 54 -2.58 -8.67 -4.76
CA PRO A 54 -1.38 -9.49 -4.79
C PRO A 54 -0.73 -9.60 -3.41
N VAL A 55 -0.28 -10.80 -3.07
CA VAL A 55 0.53 -11.03 -1.87
C VAL A 55 1.97 -10.63 -2.14
N ILE A 56 2.57 -9.90 -1.18
CA ILE A 56 3.98 -9.52 -1.16
C ILE A 56 4.57 -9.82 0.23
N PRO A 57 5.90 -9.81 0.43
CA PRO A 57 6.50 -9.97 1.74
C PRO A 57 5.98 -8.92 2.73
N HIS A 58 5.67 -9.36 3.95
CA HIS A 58 5.20 -8.45 5.00
C HIS A 58 6.32 -7.51 5.44
N ILE A 59 5.98 -6.25 5.72
CA ILE A 59 7.00 -5.24 6.04
C ILE A 59 7.61 -5.42 7.44
N TYR A 60 6.88 -6.03 8.38
CA TYR A 60 7.29 -6.25 9.77
C TYR A 60 7.58 -7.72 10.10
N SER A 61 7.57 -8.64 9.12
CA SER A 61 7.84 -10.05 9.34
C SER A 61 8.69 -10.61 8.22
N ASP A 62 9.69 -11.40 8.56
CA ASP A 62 10.55 -12.10 7.60
C ASP A 62 9.96 -13.45 7.13
N ILE A 63 8.82 -13.86 7.70
CA ILE A 63 8.14 -15.13 7.42
C ILE A 63 6.91 -14.90 6.56
N LEU A 64 6.04 -13.97 6.96
CA LEU A 64 4.78 -13.70 6.24
C LEU A 64 5.02 -13.20 4.82
N GLY A 65 4.45 -13.91 3.87
CA GLY A 65 4.60 -13.59 2.45
C GLY A 65 6.03 -13.76 1.91
N LYS A 66 6.92 -14.44 2.64
CA LYS A 66 8.27 -14.72 2.16
C LYS A 66 8.24 -15.46 0.83
N GLY A 67 9.03 -15.00 -0.12
CA GLY A 67 9.08 -15.57 -1.46
C GLY A 67 7.88 -15.25 -2.36
N ARG A 68 6.97 -14.36 -1.90
CA ARG A 68 5.83 -13.89 -2.70
C ARG A 68 6.13 -12.56 -3.39
N PRO A 69 5.60 -12.28 -4.61
CA PRO A 69 4.77 -13.20 -5.39
C PRO A 69 5.58 -14.37 -5.97
N ASP A 70 5.02 -15.58 -5.86
CA ASP A 70 5.59 -16.78 -6.47
C ASP A 70 5.07 -17.00 -7.92
N GLU A 71 5.46 -18.10 -8.55
CA GLU A 71 5.01 -18.42 -9.90
C GLU A 71 3.49 -18.59 -10.02
N LYS A 72 2.81 -19.06 -8.95
CA LYS A 72 1.35 -19.18 -8.95
C LYS A 72 0.70 -17.81 -8.94
N ASP A 73 1.23 -16.91 -8.12
CA ASP A 73 0.77 -15.50 -8.08
C ASP A 73 0.95 -14.82 -9.43
N ILE A 74 2.11 -14.99 -10.04
CA ILE A 74 2.40 -14.42 -11.36
C ILE A 74 1.44 -14.96 -12.42
N ARG A 75 1.11 -16.25 -12.39
CA ARG A 75 0.09 -16.80 -13.29
C ARG A 75 -1.29 -16.17 -13.08
N ILE A 76 -1.69 -15.99 -11.81
CA ILE A 76 -2.97 -15.35 -11.47
C ILE A 76 -2.98 -13.90 -11.97
N ILE A 77 -1.92 -13.14 -11.73
CA ILE A 77 -1.80 -11.74 -12.17
C ILE A 77 -1.86 -11.65 -13.70
N ARG A 78 -1.16 -12.54 -14.40
CA ARG A 78 -1.20 -12.58 -15.87
C ARG A 78 -2.59 -12.93 -16.41
N LYS A 79 -3.27 -13.92 -15.80
CA LYS A 79 -4.66 -14.25 -16.16
C LYS A 79 -5.58 -13.06 -15.94
N PHE A 80 -5.48 -12.40 -14.80
CA PHE A 80 -6.22 -11.18 -14.51
C PHE A 80 -5.98 -10.09 -15.56
N ALA A 81 -4.73 -9.85 -15.96
CA ALA A 81 -4.40 -8.87 -16.99
C ALA A 81 -5.05 -9.19 -18.36
N VAL A 82 -5.10 -10.48 -18.74
CA VAL A 82 -5.79 -10.93 -19.97
C VAL A 82 -7.31 -10.67 -19.87
N GLU A 83 -7.91 -10.92 -18.71
CA GLU A 83 -9.34 -10.65 -18.49
C GLU A 83 -9.66 -9.15 -18.53
N ILE A 84 -8.79 -8.33 -17.95
CA ILE A 84 -8.94 -6.85 -18.03
C ILE A 84 -8.87 -6.38 -19.47
N LYS A 85 -7.92 -6.90 -20.26
CA LYS A 85 -7.83 -6.58 -21.69
C LYS A 85 -9.15 -6.88 -22.43
N LYS A 86 -9.74 -8.05 -22.22
CA LYS A 86 -11.04 -8.41 -22.81
C LYS A 86 -12.16 -7.49 -22.38
N ARG A 87 -12.20 -7.11 -21.07
CA ARG A 87 -13.19 -6.17 -20.55
C ARG A 87 -13.06 -4.78 -21.17
N LEU A 88 -11.83 -4.31 -21.41
CA LEU A 88 -11.58 -3.05 -22.10
C LEU A 88 -12.13 -3.11 -23.53
N GLU A 89 -11.77 -4.14 -24.32
CA GLU A 89 -12.24 -4.32 -25.70
C GLU A 89 -13.77 -4.41 -25.77
N THR A 90 -14.41 -5.13 -24.86
CA THR A 90 -15.87 -5.25 -24.79
C THR A 90 -16.52 -3.94 -24.33
N GLY A 91 -15.92 -3.28 -23.36
CA GLY A 91 -16.43 -2.03 -22.79
C GLY A 91 -16.37 -0.86 -23.76
N GLU A 92 -15.41 -0.80 -24.65
CA GLU A 92 -15.34 0.17 -25.74
C GLU A 92 -16.54 0.05 -26.69
N GLN A 93 -17.03 -1.16 -26.90
CA GLN A 93 -18.16 -1.43 -27.80
C GLN A 93 -19.52 -1.28 -27.12
N TYR A 94 -19.68 -1.73 -25.86
CA TYR A 94 -20.98 -1.85 -25.18
C TYR A 94 -21.11 -1.02 -23.90
N GLY A 95 -20.06 -0.31 -23.51
CA GLY A 95 -19.94 0.41 -22.25
C GLY A 95 -19.35 -0.42 -21.12
N PHE A 96 -18.77 0.27 -20.13
CA PHE A 96 -18.13 -0.36 -18.98
C PHE A 96 -19.12 -0.60 -17.85
N ALA A 97 -18.95 -1.74 -17.15
CA ALA A 97 -19.69 -2.04 -15.93
C ALA A 97 -18.72 -2.24 -14.77
N SER A 98 -19.04 -1.67 -13.62
CA SER A 98 -18.25 -1.81 -12.40
C SER A 98 -18.32 -3.23 -11.85
N VAL A 99 -17.17 -3.73 -11.34
CA VAL A 99 -17.10 -5.00 -10.61
C VAL A 99 -17.57 -4.82 -9.17
N LYS A 100 -18.11 -5.87 -8.58
CA LYS A 100 -18.45 -5.84 -7.14
C LYS A 100 -17.22 -6.27 -6.33
N VAL A 101 -16.72 -5.38 -5.50
CA VAL A 101 -15.61 -5.63 -4.57
C VAL A 101 -16.17 -5.87 -3.15
N PRO A 102 -15.74 -6.93 -2.46
CA PRO A 102 -16.17 -7.16 -1.07
C PRO A 102 -15.51 -6.17 -0.11
N GLY A 103 -16.17 -5.88 1.00
CA GLY A 103 -15.68 -5.00 2.08
C GLY A 103 -16.57 -3.82 2.36
N ASN A 104 -16.21 -3.04 3.37
CA ASN A 104 -16.89 -1.81 3.73
C ASN A 104 -16.21 -0.62 3.04
N PRO A 105 -16.91 0.15 2.18
CA PRO A 105 -16.32 1.30 1.51
C PRO A 105 -16.00 2.47 2.45
N LEU A 106 -16.68 2.55 3.60
CA LEU A 106 -16.55 3.60 4.60
C LEU A 106 -16.31 3.01 6.00
N PRO A 107 -15.20 2.26 6.22
CA PRO A 107 -14.91 1.70 7.53
C PRO A 107 -14.55 2.82 8.51
N ALA A 108 -14.82 2.58 9.80
CA ALA A 108 -14.32 3.45 10.85
C ALA A 108 -12.78 3.54 10.82
N PRO A 109 -12.20 4.72 11.11
CA PRO A 109 -10.75 4.87 11.18
C PRO A 109 -10.14 3.85 12.14
N LYS A 110 -9.13 3.12 11.68
CA LYS A 110 -8.38 2.19 12.52
C LYS A 110 -7.20 2.94 13.16
N GLN A 111 -7.16 2.99 14.48
CA GLN A 111 -5.97 3.46 15.17
C GLN A 111 -4.86 2.43 14.99
N MET A 112 -3.81 2.81 14.26
CA MET A 112 -2.60 2.00 14.18
C MET A 112 -1.81 2.14 15.48
N LYS A 113 -1.35 1.01 16.04
CA LYS A 113 -0.39 1.08 17.16
C LYS A 113 0.88 1.78 16.69
N PRO A 114 1.42 2.72 17.46
CA PRO A 114 2.67 3.36 17.10
C PRO A 114 3.79 2.32 17.03
N VAL A 115 4.62 2.42 16.01
CA VAL A 115 5.86 1.64 15.88
C VAL A 115 6.98 2.49 16.44
N GLU A 116 7.77 1.94 17.35
CA GLU A 116 8.91 2.66 17.92
C GLU A 116 9.98 2.86 16.84
N LYS A 117 10.43 4.10 16.70
CA LYS A 117 11.39 4.51 15.69
C LYS A 117 12.69 4.97 16.35
N SER A 118 13.81 4.57 15.77
CA SER A 118 15.13 5.00 16.23
C SER A 118 15.90 5.74 15.15
N PHE A 119 16.71 6.70 15.57
CA PHE A 119 17.62 7.43 14.70
C PHE A 119 18.96 7.67 15.42
N ASP A 120 19.97 6.93 15.02
CA ASP A 120 21.35 7.08 15.51
C ASP A 120 22.07 8.16 14.70
N ARG A 121 22.24 9.34 15.32
CA ARG A 121 22.91 10.47 14.70
C ARG A 121 24.40 10.24 14.48
N ALA A 122 25.06 9.42 15.32
CA ALA A 122 26.48 9.14 15.21
C ALA A 122 26.79 8.30 13.98
N ARG A 123 25.90 7.38 13.62
CA ARG A 123 26.03 6.55 12.41
C ARG A 123 25.58 7.27 11.14
N CYS A 124 24.86 8.38 11.27
CA CYS A 124 24.26 9.04 10.11
C CYS A 124 25.28 9.80 9.27
N THR A 125 25.43 9.43 8.01
CA THR A 125 26.31 10.10 7.03
C THR A 125 25.68 11.35 6.39
N LYS A 126 24.49 11.74 6.79
CA LYS A 126 23.70 12.87 6.24
C LYS A 126 23.48 12.80 4.72
N CYS A 127 23.47 11.62 4.12
CA CYS A 127 23.31 11.41 2.68
C CYS A 127 21.91 11.73 2.14
N GLN A 128 20.93 11.98 3.00
CA GLN A 128 19.55 12.37 2.70
C GLN A 128 18.73 11.37 1.84
N VAL A 129 19.23 10.18 1.55
CA VAL A 129 18.50 9.17 0.78
C VAL A 129 17.16 8.82 1.45
N CYS A 130 17.11 8.76 2.78
CA CYS A 130 15.87 8.53 3.53
C CYS A 130 14.83 9.65 3.33
N VAL A 131 15.26 10.90 3.18
CA VAL A 131 14.39 12.05 2.88
C VAL A 131 13.79 11.91 1.49
N GLN A 132 14.64 11.68 0.49
CA GLN A 132 14.23 11.54 -0.92
C GLN A 132 13.29 10.33 -1.16
N ARG A 133 13.48 9.26 -0.38
CA ARG A 133 12.67 8.03 -0.49
C ARG A 133 11.42 8.02 0.37
N CYS A 134 11.17 9.08 1.12
CA CYS A 134 9.95 9.16 1.92
C CYS A 134 8.75 9.51 1.04
N PRO A 135 7.77 8.59 0.84
CA PRO A 135 6.68 8.82 -0.10
C PRO A 135 5.73 9.96 0.31
N VAL A 136 5.80 10.38 1.57
CA VAL A 136 4.92 11.41 2.14
C VAL A 136 5.68 12.60 2.71
N ASN A 137 6.97 12.72 2.40
CA ASN A 137 7.83 13.80 2.88
C ASN A 137 7.77 14.00 4.41
N ALA A 138 7.68 12.89 5.17
CA ALA A 138 7.61 12.92 6.63
C ALA A 138 8.96 13.15 7.31
N ILE A 139 10.07 13.21 6.57
CA ILE A 139 11.41 13.39 7.16
C ILE A 139 11.92 14.79 6.84
N SER A 140 12.23 15.55 7.87
CA SER A 140 12.82 16.90 7.72
C SER A 140 14.18 16.82 7.04
N GLN A 141 14.40 17.63 6.01
CA GLN A 141 15.67 17.72 5.29
C GLN A 141 16.79 18.28 6.18
N GLU A 142 16.47 19.18 7.08
CA GLU A 142 17.44 19.88 7.95
C GLU A 142 17.83 19.03 9.15
N THR A 143 16.82 18.55 9.88
CA THR A 143 17.03 17.84 11.16
C THR A 143 17.11 16.32 11.00
N LEU A 144 16.64 15.79 9.88
CA LEU A 144 16.46 14.35 9.59
C LEU A 144 15.49 13.67 10.57
N GLN A 145 14.69 14.43 11.31
CA GLN A 145 13.66 13.89 12.20
C GLN A 145 12.41 13.49 11.41
N ILE A 146 11.71 12.48 11.91
CA ILE A 146 10.43 12.03 11.36
C ILE A 146 9.30 12.84 11.99
N ARG A 147 8.41 13.36 11.16
CA ARG A 147 7.13 13.93 11.59
C ARG A 147 6.12 12.80 11.69
N GLU A 148 5.75 12.47 12.92
CA GLU A 148 4.90 11.31 13.23
C GLU A 148 3.48 11.46 12.66
N ASP A 149 2.96 12.68 12.62
CA ASP A 149 1.67 13.03 12.04
C ASP A 149 1.55 12.70 10.52
N ARG A 150 2.69 12.56 9.84
CA ARG A 150 2.75 12.26 8.40
C ARG A 150 3.30 10.88 8.11
N CYS A 151 3.87 10.20 9.08
CA CYS A 151 4.60 8.95 8.84
C CYS A 151 3.66 7.76 8.62
N LEU A 152 3.80 7.08 7.48
CA LEU A 152 3.03 5.86 7.15
C LEU A 152 3.57 4.58 7.80
N ASN A 153 4.62 4.64 8.59
CA ASN A 153 5.31 3.47 9.14
C ASN A 153 5.73 2.43 8.07
N CYS A 154 6.06 2.90 6.87
CA CYS A 154 6.37 2.05 5.71
C CYS A 154 7.80 1.49 5.70
N MET A 155 8.62 1.81 6.68
CA MET A 155 10.04 1.40 6.84
C MET A 155 10.96 1.68 5.64
N SER A 156 10.53 2.42 4.64
CA SER A 156 11.35 2.76 3.47
C SER A 156 12.67 3.42 3.87
N CYS A 157 12.62 4.35 4.83
CA CYS A 157 13.81 5.06 5.32
C CYS A 157 14.81 4.14 6.05
N VAL A 158 14.35 3.05 6.67
CA VAL A 158 15.20 2.04 7.30
C VAL A 158 15.87 1.19 6.22
N LYS A 159 15.07 0.67 5.27
CA LYS A 159 15.56 -0.21 4.19
C LYS A 159 16.61 0.44 3.30
N VAL A 160 16.53 1.75 3.07
CA VAL A 160 17.49 2.47 2.22
C VAL A 160 18.70 3.00 2.98
N CYS A 161 18.73 2.94 4.30
CA CYS A 161 19.82 3.48 5.12
C CYS A 161 21.02 2.54 5.15
N LYS A 162 21.96 2.70 4.23
CA LYS A 162 23.19 1.89 4.16
C LYS A 162 24.05 1.99 5.43
N ALA A 163 24.00 3.12 6.14
CA ALA A 163 24.71 3.33 7.39
C ALA A 163 24.02 2.66 8.61
N GLY A 164 22.81 2.10 8.43
CA GLY A 164 22.02 1.53 9.53
C GLY A 164 21.69 2.52 10.63
N ALA A 165 21.62 3.82 10.29
CA ALA A 165 21.34 4.89 11.25
C ALA A 165 19.85 5.01 11.61
N ARG A 166 18.95 4.33 10.87
CA ARG A 166 17.50 4.31 11.13
C ARG A 166 17.04 2.91 11.46
N GLY A 167 16.15 2.81 12.45
CA GLY A 167 15.54 1.57 12.87
C GLY A 167 14.07 1.75 13.25
N TYR A 168 13.39 0.62 13.36
CA TYR A 168 12.07 0.46 13.97
C TYR A 168 12.13 -0.74 14.89
N ASP A 169 11.53 -0.63 16.06
CA ASP A 169 11.18 -1.83 16.82
C ASP A 169 9.75 -2.24 16.46
N CYS A 170 9.65 -3.34 15.75
CA CYS A 170 8.39 -3.97 15.37
C CYS A 170 8.26 -5.41 15.89
N SER A 171 9.11 -5.82 16.82
CA SER A 171 9.16 -7.19 17.36
C SER A 171 7.80 -7.67 17.84
N GLN A 172 7.10 -6.90 18.68
CA GLN A 172 5.78 -7.25 19.17
C GLN A 172 4.73 -7.40 18.05
N VAL A 173 4.84 -6.57 17.01
CA VAL A 173 3.94 -6.66 15.85
C VAL A 173 4.29 -7.88 15.01
N ALA A 174 5.56 -8.16 14.79
CA ALA A 174 6.04 -9.33 14.06
C ALA A 174 5.58 -10.63 14.75
N ASP A 175 5.83 -10.76 16.05
CA ASP A 175 5.41 -11.92 16.86
C ASP A 175 3.89 -12.18 16.78
N TYR A 176 3.10 -11.12 16.91
CA TYR A 176 1.65 -11.22 16.78
C TYR A 176 1.23 -11.68 15.38
N LEU A 177 1.83 -11.11 14.34
CA LEU A 177 1.51 -11.44 12.96
C LEU A 177 1.91 -12.89 12.62
N GLU A 178 3.09 -13.30 13.01
CA GLU A 178 3.61 -14.64 12.75
C GLU A 178 2.82 -15.71 13.49
N LYS A 179 2.42 -15.44 14.74
CA LYS A 179 1.57 -16.36 15.52
C LYS A 179 0.18 -16.57 14.93
N ASN A 180 -0.41 -15.55 14.30
CA ASN A 180 -1.82 -15.58 13.90
C ASN A 180 -2.05 -15.76 12.39
N TYR A 181 -1.01 -15.58 11.55
CA TYR A 181 -1.18 -15.55 10.09
C TYR A 181 -0.11 -16.32 9.30
N SER A 182 0.83 -17.01 9.97
CA SER A 182 1.83 -17.86 9.29
C SER A 182 1.31 -19.24 8.93
#